data_c791d224c7e62ebb912e562c298d60ca
#
_entry.id   c791d224c7e62ebb912e562c298d60ca
#
_cell.length_a   1.000
_cell.length_b   1.000
_cell.length_c   1.000
_cell.angle_alpha   90.00
_cell.angle_beta   90.00
_cell.angle_gamma   90.00
#
_symmetry.space_group_name_H-M   'P 1'
#
loop_
_entity.id
_entity.type
_entity.pdbx_description
1 polymer ?
#
loop_
_entity_poly.entity_id
_entity_poly.type
_entity_poly.pdbx_seq_one_letter_code
_entity_poly.pdbx_strand_id
1 'polypeptide(L)'
;MAKKSIVNDGGIKKPALTIMEGGRELEATPTVFQSDGPGWTHYPVESGLPGQLPKEEFSARSERKIAVCGSAASSVGFAPYDDPSWEIWSCSPANKGAPRVDVWFELHNPEVKVREGLLEWMQWLKTQPIVYMQRAYPGYKGSREYPLQPMLEKWGPYIWTSQLSFMMALAIEQKPKVIGLFGVDMAANSEYNQQRLALQVLLQYVLKSEDTTLMVPPESDIMEPAPFYGYCESSRQWRKFYARKLELQQRVSALQADSSKKAEEAKHLVGALDDMEYHLAHWATRMDFTE
;
A
#
# COMPACT_ATOMS: atom_id res chain seq x y z
N MET A 1 26.42 -10.91 1.11
CA MET A 1 25.78 -12.24 0.96
C MET A 1 24.83 -12.18 -0.24
N ALA A 2 24.91 -13.16 -1.13
CA ALA A 2 24.24 -13.09 -2.43
C ALA A 2 22.72 -13.31 -2.28
N LYS A 3 21.92 -12.36 -2.75
CA LYS A 3 20.46 -12.51 -2.86
C LYS A 3 20.14 -13.58 -3.90
N LYS A 4 19.53 -14.68 -3.49
CA LYS A 4 18.99 -15.68 -4.42
C LYS A 4 17.74 -15.10 -5.10
N SER A 5 17.82 -14.91 -6.41
CA SER A 5 16.67 -14.56 -7.24
C SER A 5 15.94 -15.82 -7.69
N ILE A 6 14.63 -15.84 -7.58
CA ILE A 6 13.79 -16.90 -8.14
C ILE A 6 13.66 -16.62 -9.63
N VAL A 7 14.06 -17.55 -10.47
CA VAL A 7 13.91 -17.51 -11.93
C VAL A 7 12.57 -18.17 -12.27
N ASN A 8 11.64 -17.43 -12.88
CA ASN A 8 10.49 -18.02 -13.56
C ASN A 8 10.82 -18.24 -15.02
N ASP A 9 10.22 -19.26 -15.63
CA ASP A 9 10.40 -19.73 -17.00
C ASP A 9 10.08 -18.68 -18.08
N GLY A 10 10.84 -17.64 -18.17
CA GLY A 10 10.70 -16.56 -19.13
C GLY A 10 11.85 -15.55 -19.06
N GLY A 11 12.86 -15.82 -18.25
CA GLY A 11 14.11 -15.04 -18.22
C GLY A 11 14.01 -13.68 -17.49
N ILE A 12 12.86 -13.29 -16.98
CA ILE A 12 12.70 -12.08 -16.16
C ILE A 12 12.96 -12.47 -14.72
N LYS A 13 14.05 -11.98 -14.15
CA LYS A 13 14.31 -12.11 -12.71
C LYS A 13 13.26 -11.29 -11.95
N LYS A 14 12.28 -11.96 -11.36
CA LYS A 14 11.39 -11.32 -10.38
C LYS A 14 12.17 -11.12 -9.09
N PRO A 15 12.09 -9.94 -8.42
CA PRO A 15 12.71 -9.75 -7.11
C PRO A 15 12.06 -10.68 -6.09
N ALA A 16 12.82 -11.01 -5.07
CA ALA A 16 12.31 -11.78 -3.93
C ALA A 16 11.23 -10.98 -3.21
N LEU A 17 10.16 -11.65 -2.78
CA LEU A 17 9.17 -11.06 -1.88
C LEU A 17 9.74 -11.01 -0.47
N THR A 18 9.46 -9.91 0.24
CA THR A 18 9.74 -9.81 1.67
C THR A 18 8.61 -10.50 2.45
N ILE A 19 8.98 -11.50 3.24
CA ILE A 19 8.09 -12.16 4.18
C ILE A 19 8.46 -11.65 5.57
N MET A 20 7.46 -11.17 6.33
CA MET A 20 7.70 -10.53 7.63
C MET A 20 7.16 -11.40 8.77
N GLU A 21 7.99 -11.63 9.79
CA GLU A 21 7.61 -12.30 11.05
C GLU A 21 8.00 -11.43 12.23
N GLY A 22 7.05 -11.12 13.10
CA GLY A 22 7.34 -10.36 14.31
C GLY A 22 8.11 -9.06 14.07
N GLY A 23 7.92 -8.42 12.88
CA GLY A 23 8.63 -7.21 12.49
C GLY A 23 10.07 -7.44 11.96
N ARG A 24 10.50 -8.67 11.75
CA ARG A 24 11.80 -8.97 11.14
C ARG A 24 11.65 -9.32 9.66
N GLU A 25 12.53 -8.77 8.84
CA GLU A 25 12.66 -9.16 7.44
C GLU A 25 13.37 -10.52 7.37
N LEU A 26 12.76 -11.46 6.68
CA LEU A 26 13.37 -12.77 6.41
C LEU A 26 13.81 -12.88 4.97
N GLU A 27 14.91 -13.60 4.73
CA GLU A 27 15.30 -13.99 3.38
C GLU A 27 14.19 -14.85 2.75
N ALA A 28 13.74 -14.46 1.57
CA ALA A 28 12.59 -15.01 0.89
C ALA A 28 12.78 -16.46 0.45
N THR A 29 12.57 -17.36 1.35
CA THR A 29 11.96 -18.65 1.04
C THR A 29 10.50 -18.54 1.43
N PRO A 30 9.54 -19.08 0.68
CA PRO A 30 8.14 -19.00 1.05
C PRO A 30 7.88 -19.83 2.32
N THR A 31 8.21 -19.24 3.45
CA THR A 31 7.91 -19.81 4.76
C THR A 31 6.61 -19.14 5.22
N VAL A 32 5.62 -19.96 5.47
CA VAL A 32 4.35 -19.51 6.02
C VAL A 32 4.60 -19.01 7.45
N PHE A 33 4.23 -17.76 7.71
CA PHE A 33 4.30 -17.17 9.04
C PHE A 33 3.05 -17.45 9.83
N GLN A 34 3.24 -18.01 11.02
CA GLN A 34 2.24 -18.03 12.07
C GLN A 34 2.77 -17.14 13.21
N SER A 35 1.96 -16.24 13.73
CA SER A 35 2.30 -15.44 14.90
C SER A 35 1.58 -15.98 16.12
N ASP A 36 2.31 -16.22 17.21
CA ASP A 36 1.77 -16.70 18.50
C ASP A 36 1.14 -15.54 19.31
N GLY A 37 0.15 -14.85 18.76
CA GLY A 37 -0.52 -13.73 19.43
C GLY A 37 -1.91 -14.10 19.99
N PRO A 38 -2.40 -13.42 21.05
CA PRO A 38 -3.76 -13.64 21.53
C PRO A 38 -4.76 -13.28 20.44
N GLY A 39 -5.65 -14.22 20.12
CA GLY A 39 -6.65 -14.09 19.09
C GLY A 39 -7.52 -12.85 19.30
N TRP A 40 -7.54 -11.96 18.32
CA TRP A 40 -8.49 -10.87 18.26
C TRP A 40 -9.87 -11.45 17.94
N THR A 41 -10.91 -10.94 18.61
CA THR A 41 -12.28 -11.32 18.30
C THR A 41 -12.59 -10.92 16.86
N HIS A 42 -12.73 -11.89 16.02
CA HIS A 42 -13.11 -11.69 14.61
C HIS A 42 -14.61 -11.37 14.51
N TYR A 43 -14.97 -10.47 13.61
CA TYR A 43 -16.36 -10.36 13.18
C TYR A 43 -16.80 -11.71 12.63
N PRO A 44 -17.91 -12.27 13.16
CA PRO A 44 -18.43 -13.49 12.57
C PRO A 44 -18.82 -13.20 11.12
N VAL A 45 -18.26 -13.97 10.22
CA VAL A 45 -18.54 -13.92 8.78
C VAL A 45 -20.05 -14.04 8.50
N GLU A 46 -20.80 -14.61 9.47
CA GLU A 46 -22.23 -14.81 9.42
C GLU A 46 -23.08 -13.55 9.62
N SER A 47 -22.47 -12.43 9.99
CA SER A 47 -23.22 -11.22 10.36
C SER A 47 -23.91 -10.49 9.21
N GLY A 48 -23.71 -10.93 7.96
CA GLY A 48 -24.42 -10.38 6.80
C GLY A 48 -24.17 -8.88 6.59
N LEU A 49 -22.92 -8.42 6.77
CA LEU A 49 -22.54 -7.04 6.58
C LEU A 49 -22.93 -6.56 5.16
N PRO A 50 -23.53 -5.37 5.02
CA PRO A 50 -23.82 -4.79 3.72
C PRO A 50 -22.57 -4.74 2.85
N GLY A 51 -22.68 -5.17 1.60
CA GLY A 51 -21.55 -5.19 0.66
C GLY A 51 -20.58 -6.37 0.80
N GLN A 52 -20.85 -7.32 1.69
CA GLN A 52 -20.08 -8.57 1.73
C GLN A 52 -20.36 -9.48 0.54
N LEU A 53 -19.36 -10.28 0.18
CA LEU A 53 -19.54 -11.36 -0.78
C LEU A 53 -20.57 -12.39 -0.27
N PRO A 54 -21.31 -13.08 -1.16
CA PRO A 54 -22.25 -14.13 -0.77
C PRO A 54 -21.62 -15.21 0.10
N LYS A 55 -22.40 -15.83 1.00
CA LYS A 55 -21.92 -16.86 1.94
C LYS A 55 -21.21 -18.04 1.26
N GLU A 56 -21.60 -18.37 0.06
CA GLU A 56 -21.03 -19.46 -0.75
C GLU A 56 -19.57 -19.20 -1.15
N GLU A 57 -19.21 -17.93 -1.31
CA GLU A 57 -17.83 -17.52 -1.55
C GLU A 57 -16.96 -17.54 -0.28
N PHE A 58 -17.57 -17.66 0.90
CA PHE A 58 -16.87 -17.66 2.18
C PHE A 58 -16.38 -19.05 2.63
N SER A 59 -17.01 -20.13 2.22
CA SER A 59 -16.64 -21.49 2.65
C SER A 59 -15.27 -21.94 2.10
N ALA A 60 -14.80 -21.35 1.00
CA ALA A 60 -13.50 -21.64 0.37
C ALA A 60 -12.36 -20.70 0.86
N ARG A 61 -12.58 -19.89 1.88
CA ARG A 61 -11.71 -18.75 2.23
C ARG A 61 -10.38 -19.07 2.86
N SER A 62 -10.23 -20.21 3.54
CA SER A 62 -8.94 -20.57 4.16
C SER A 62 -7.79 -20.65 3.14
N GLU A 63 -8.08 -20.86 1.87
CA GLU A 63 -7.09 -20.94 0.81
C GLU A 63 -7.00 -19.65 -0.06
N ARG A 64 -7.89 -18.69 0.17
CA ARG A 64 -7.97 -17.44 -0.61
C ARG A 64 -6.75 -16.54 -0.38
N LYS A 65 -6.27 -15.91 -1.43
CA LYS A 65 -5.19 -14.95 -1.39
C LYS A 65 -5.67 -13.63 -1.97
N ILE A 66 -5.41 -12.51 -1.29
CA ILE A 66 -5.81 -11.17 -1.72
C ILE A 66 -4.57 -10.33 -1.97
N ALA A 67 -4.45 -9.74 -3.16
CA ALA A 67 -3.42 -8.78 -3.49
C ALA A 67 -4.03 -7.36 -3.46
N VAL A 68 -3.60 -6.55 -2.50
CA VAL A 68 -3.96 -5.14 -2.38
C VAL A 68 -2.94 -4.31 -3.15
N CYS A 69 -3.37 -3.65 -4.23
CA CYS A 69 -2.50 -2.96 -5.16
C CYS A 69 -2.72 -1.44 -5.12
N GLY A 70 -1.68 -0.71 -4.69
CA GLY A 70 -1.52 0.71 -4.95
C GLY A 70 -0.94 0.97 -6.35
N SER A 71 -0.38 2.16 -6.58
CA SER A 71 0.11 2.58 -7.90
C SER A 71 1.61 2.87 -7.96
N ALA A 72 2.37 2.60 -6.88
CA ALA A 72 3.81 2.83 -6.89
C ALA A 72 4.51 1.88 -7.86
N ALA A 73 5.24 2.46 -8.83
CA ALA A 73 5.92 1.71 -9.88
C ALA A 73 7.03 0.79 -9.35
N SER A 74 7.52 1.05 -8.13
CA SER A 74 8.53 0.24 -7.45
C SER A 74 8.14 -1.22 -7.31
N SER A 75 6.84 -1.50 -7.09
CA SER A 75 6.41 -2.85 -6.71
C SER A 75 5.06 -3.30 -7.29
N VAL A 76 4.29 -2.42 -7.95
CA VAL A 76 2.98 -2.81 -8.51
C VAL A 76 3.09 -3.91 -9.57
N GLY A 77 4.19 -3.92 -10.35
CA GLY A 77 4.44 -4.93 -11.38
C GLY A 77 4.69 -6.35 -10.84
N PHE A 78 4.90 -6.50 -9.53
CA PHE A 78 5.12 -7.82 -8.90
C PHE A 78 3.82 -8.45 -8.38
N ALA A 79 2.70 -7.76 -8.50
CA ALA A 79 1.41 -8.36 -8.16
C ALA A 79 1.16 -9.63 -9.01
N PRO A 80 0.58 -10.66 -8.43
CA PRO A 80 0.44 -11.98 -9.07
C PRO A 80 -0.72 -12.01 -10.09
N TYR A 81 -0.65 -11.16 -11.10
CA TYR A 81 -1.72 -10.98 -12.09
C TYR A 81 -2.05 -12.26 -12.86
N ASP A 82 -1.07 -13.14 -13.06
CA ASP A 82 -1.22 -14.37 -13.83
C ASP A 82 -1.66 -15.57 -12.99
N ASP A 83 -1.66 -15.44 -11.65
CA ASP A 83 -2.07 -16.52 -10.73
C ASP A 83 -3.54 -16.40 -10.38
N PRO A 84 -4.42 -17.29 -10.87
CA PRO A 84 -5.86 -17.23 -10.60
C PRO A 84 -6.23 -17.55 -9.14
N SER A 85 -5.28 -18.05 -8.34
CA SER A 85 -5.51 -18.27 -6.90
C SER A 85 -5.50 -16.96 -6.10
N TRP A 86 -5.11 -15.85 -6.71
CA TRP A 86 -5.15 -14.53 -6.12
C TRP A 86 -6.35 -13.73 -6.62
N GLU A 87 -6.96 -13.00 -5.71
CA GLU A 87 -7.91 -11.94 -6.03
C GLU A 87 -7.19 -10.59 -5.99
N ILE A 88 -7.21 -9.88 -7.10
CA ILE A 88 -6.47 -8.61 -7.28
C ILE A 88 -7.39 -7.44 -6.99
N TRP A 89 -7.05 -6.65 -6.00
CA TRP A 89 -7.78 -5.46 -5.59
C TRP A 89 -7.00 -4.19 -5.93
N SER A 90 -7.68 -3.15 -6.40
CA SER A 90 -7.03 -1.88 -6.71
C SER A 90 -7.96 -0.69 -6.49
N CYS A 91 -7.37 0.51 -6.36
CA CYS A 91 -8.10 1.76 -6.15
C CYS A 91 -7.56 2.93 -6.98
N SER A 92 -6.61 2.70 -7.87
CA SER A 92 -5.94 3.77 -8.61
C SER A 92 -6.28 3.77 -10.09
N PRO A 93 -6.61 4.94 -10.70
CA PRO A 93 -6.72 5.08 -12.14
C PRO A 93 -5.46 4.62 -12.91
N ALA A 94 -4.27 4.73 -12.28
CA ALA A 94 -3.01 4.29 -12.88
C ALA A 94 -2.98 2.78 -13.14
N ASN A 95 -3.77 2.00 -12.40
CA ASN A 95 -3.84 0.54 -12.56
C ASN A 95 -4.90 0.08 -13.56
N LYS A 96 -5.55 1.03 -14.29
CA LYS A 96 -6.55 0.72 -15.31
C LYS A 96 -6.02 -0.19 -16.42
N GLY A 97 -4.72 -0.11 -16.71
CA GLY A 97 -4.03 -0.96 -17.68
C GLY A 97 -3.39 -2.22 -17.10
N ALA A 98 -3.61 -2.54 -15.83
CA ALA A 98 -3.10 -3.77 -15.23
C ALA A 98 -3.69 -5.01 -15.93
N PRO A 99 -2.95 -6.13 -16.02
CA PRO A 99 -3.41 -7.34 -16.72
C PRO A 99 -4.74 -7.88 -16.17
N ARG A 100 -4.96 -7.76 -14.85
CA ARG A 100 -6.19 -8.17 -14.19
C ARG A 100 -6.40 -7.34 -12.92
N VAL A 101 -7.64 -6.93 -12.66
CA VAL A 101 -8.12 -6.45 -11.36
C VAL A 101 -9.53 -7.00 -11.17
N ASP A 102 -9.74 -7.70 -10.08
CA ASP A 102 -11.00 -8.40 -9.81
C ASP A 102 -11.96 -7.50 -9.00
N VAL A 103 -11.41 -6.65 -8.12
CA VAL A 103 -12.19 -5.75 -7.27
C VAL A 103 -11.60 -4.34 -7.28
N TRP A 104 -12.44 -3.37 -7.54
CA TRP A 104 -12.08 -1.96 -7.51
C TRP A 104 -12.61 -1.26 -6.27
N PHE A 105 -11.90 -0.22 -5.83
CA PHE A 105 -12.33 0.65 -4.75
C PHE A 105 -12.30 2.10 -5.21
N GLU A 106 -13.41 2.81 -5.04
CA GLU A 106 -13.51 4.25 -5.25
C GLU A 106 -14.42 4.84 -4.17
N LEU A 107 -13.80 5.24 -3.07
CA LEU A 107 -14.52 5.70 -1.87
C LEU A 107 -14.72 7.21 -1.82
N HIS A 108 -14.32 7.94 -2.85
CA HIS A 108 -14.66 9.35 -2.97
C HIS A 108 -16.07 9.52 -3.54
N ASN A 109 -16.66 10.68 -3.27
CA ASN A 109 -17.91 11.04 -3.92
C ASN A 109 -17.69 11.14 -5.44
N PRO A 110 -18.49 10.44 -6.26
CA PRO A 110 -18.36 10.46 -7.73
C PRO A 110 -18.41 11.87 -8.35
N GLU A 111 -19.25 12.75 -7.82
CA GLU A 111 -19.38 14.12 -8.33
C GLU A 111 -18.13 14.96 -8.07
N VAL A 112 -17.48 14.72 -6.94
CA VAL A 112 -16.20 15.37 -6.61
C VAL A 112 -15.14 14.90 -7.59
N LYS A 113 -15.02 13.59 -7.84
CA LYS A 113 -14.05 13.05 -8.80
C LYS A 113 -14.25 13.55 -10.21
N VAL A 114 -15.49 13.70 -10.65
CA VAL A 114 -15.79 14.31 -11.97
C VAL A 114 -15.32 15.76 -12.01
N ARG A 115 -15.55 16.55 -10.97
CA ARG A 115 -15.08 17.95 -10.88
C ARG A 115 -13.55 18.06 -10.83
N GLU A 116 -12.87 17.06 -10.29
CA GLU A 116 -11.39 16.95 -10.29
C GLU A 116 -10.82 16.50 -11.65
N GLY A 117 -11.65 16.38 -12.69
CA GLY A 117 -11.23 15.99 -14.04
C GLY A 117 -11.14 14.48 -14.28
N LEU A 118 -11.61 13.66 -13.36
CA LEU A 118 -11.55 12.18 -13.45
C LEU A 118 -12.84 11.58 -14.07
N LEU A 119 -13.48 12.31 -14.99
CA LEU A 119 -14.70 11.84 -15.66
C LEU A 119 -14.51 10.48 -16.36
N GLU A 120 -13.42 10.32 -17.11
CA GLU A 120 -13.13 9.06 -17.83
C GLU A 120 -12.95 7.88 -16.88
N TRP A 121 -12.30 8.11 -15.76
CA TRP A 121 -12.16 7.12 -14.69
C TRP A 121 -13.52 6.70 -14.16
N MET A 122 -14.36 7.65 -13.79
CA MET A 122 -15.68 7.39 -13.25
C MET A 122 -16.61 6.71 -14.29
N GLN A 123 -16.50 7.04 -15.58
CA GLN A 123 -17.24 6.33 -16.63
C GLN A 123 -16.75 4.89 -16.81
N TRP A 124 -15.44 4.69 -16.75
CA TRP A 124 -14.84 3.35 -16.85
C TRP A 124 -15.24 2.45 -15.68
N LEU A 125 -15.29 2.97 -14.45
CA LEU A 125 -15.74 2.23 -13.27
C LEU A 125 -17.17 1.68 -13.40
N LYS A 126 -18.04 2.34 -14.18
CA LYS A 126 -19.41 1.83 -14.45
C LYS A 126 -19.42 0.49 -15.17
N THR A 127 -18.34 0.15 -15.85
CA THR A 127 -18.20 -1.11 -16.60
C THR A 127 -17.61 -2.24 -15.76
N GLN A 128 -17.09 -1.94 -14.57
CA GLN A 128 -16.43 -2.94 -13.76
C GLN A 128 -17.40 -3.82 -13.00
N PRO A 129 -17.08 -5.13 -12.83
CA PRO A 129 -17.99 -6.08 -12.21
C PRO A 129 -18.16 -5.88 -10.71
N ILE A 130 -17.13 -5.41 -10.02
CA ILE A 130 -17.13 -5.15 -8.58
C ILE A 130 -16.41 -3.85 -8.29
N VAL A 131 -17.11 -2.89 -7.68
CA VAL A 131 -16.55 -1.62 -7.23
C VAL A 131 -17.08 -1.31 -5.84
N TYR A 132 -16.23 -1.32 -4.82
CA TYR A 132 -16.61 -0.80 -3.51
C TYR A 132 -16.62 0.72 -3.52
N MET A 133 -17.73 1.29 -3.11
CA MET A 133 -18.00 2.72 -3.06
C MET A 133 -18.59 3.12 -1.70
N GLN A 134 -18.75 4.41 -1.42
CA GLN A 134 -19.39 4.90 -0.17
C GLN A 134 -20.80 4.34 0.02
N ARG A 135 -21.50 4.07 -1.06
CA ARG A 135 -22.82 3.42 -1.13
C ARG A 135 -22.98 2.76 -2.49
N ALA A 136 -23.96 1.92 -2.64
CA ALA A 136 -24.35 1.41 -3.96
C ALA A 136 -24.97 2.56 -4.80
N TYR A 137 -24.38 2.83 -5.95
CA TYR A 137 -24.84 3.85 -6.88
C TYR A 137 -25.56 3.20 -8.07
N PRO A 138 -26.83 3.53 -8.36
CA PRO A 138 -27.59 2.85 -9.42
C PRO A 138 -26.95 2.95 -10.82
N GLY A 139 -26.15 3.97 -11.06
CA GLY A 139 -25.43 4.15 -12.33
C GLY A 139 -24.16 3.31 -12.48
N TYR A 140 -23.78 2.52 -11.46
CA TYR A 140 -22.60 1.66 -11.45
C TYR A 140 -23.05 0.24 -11.16
N LYS A 141 -23.17 -0.58 -12.19
CA LYS A 141 -23.75 -1.95 -12.07
C LYS A 141 -23.02 -2.83 -11.05
N GLY A 142 -21.70 -2.68 -10.95
CA GLY A 142 -20.86 -3.41 -10.02
C GLY A 142 -20.68 -2.74 -8.66
N SER A 143 -21.35 -1.60 -8.40
CA SER A 143 -21.15 -0.88 -7.15
C SER A 143 -21.69 -1.67 -5.96
N ARG A 144 -20.88 -1.73 -4.91
CA ARG A 144 -21.20 -2.29 -3.61
C ARG A 144 -20.89 -1.24 -2.55
N GLU A 145 -21.73 -1.16 -1.55
CA GLU A 145 -21.47 -0.28 -0.41
C GLU A 145 -20.34 -0.85 0.42
N TYR A 146 -19.35 0.00 0.76
CA TYR A 146 -18.33 -0.37 1.73
C TYR A 146 -18.97 -0.47 3.14
N PRO A 147 -18.74 -1.54 3.90
CA PRO A 147 -19.40 -1.76 5.19
C PRO A 147 -18.76 -0.90 6.30
N LEU A 148 -18.82 0.43 6.15
CA LEU A 148 -18.10 1.39 7.00
C LEU A 148 -18.48 1.27 8.46
N GLN A 149 -19.77 1.18 8.80
CA GLN A 149 -20.21 1.21 10.19
C GLN A 149 -19.66 0.02 11.02
N PRO A 150 -19.78 -1.23 10.58
CA PRO A 150 -19.17 -2.36 11.28
C PRO A 150 -17.65 -2.26 11.36
N MET A 151 -17.01 -1.70 10.32
CA MET A 151 -15.57 -1.49 10.31
C MET A 151 -15.15 -0.44 11.35
N LEU A 152 -15.90 0.67 11.50
CA LEU A 152 -15.67 1.68 12.54
C LEU A 152 -15.84 1.11 13.95
N GLU A 153 -16.84 0.27 14.17
CA GLU A 153 -17.07 -0.39 15.45
C GLU A 153 -15.90 -1.27 15.86
N LYS A 154 -15.30 -1.96 14.90
CA LYS A 154 -14.18 -2.86 15.15
C LYS A 154 -12.83 -2.16 15.24
N TRP A 155 -12.54 -1.31 14.27
CA TRP A 155 -11.21 -0.73 14.07
C TRP A 155 -11.05 0.67 14.70
N GLY A 156 -12.16 1.26 15.16
CA GLY A 156 -12.17 2.65 15.62
C GLY A 156 -11.99 3.66 14.49
N PRO A 157 -11.89 4.96 14.81
CA PRO A 157 -11.92 6.03 13.81
C PRO A 157 -10.54 6.40 13.20
N TYR A 158 -9.43 5.81 13.65
CA TYR A 158 -8.10 6.39 13.42
C TYR A 158 -7.35 5.88 12.19
N ILE A 159 -7.85 4.84 11.50
CA ILE A 159 -7.12 4.17 10.41
C ILE A 159 -7.63 4.56 9.00
N TRP A 160 -8.67 5.37 8.89
CA TRP A 160 -9.42 5.63 7.64
C TRP A 160 -8.84 6.80 6.83
N THR A 161 -7.53 6.83 6.66
CA THR A 161 -6.80 7.96 6.06
C THR A 161 -6.48 7.78 4.57
N SER A 162 -6.71 6.60 4.01
CA SER A 162 -6.50 6.31 2.58
C SER A 162 -7.37 5.15 2.10
N GLN A 163 -7.66 5.08 0.81
CA GLN A 163 -8.36 3.94 0.22
C GLN A 163 -7.65 2.60 0.51
N LEU A 164 -6.31 2.61 0.58
CA LEU A 164 -5.54 1.41 0.93
C LEU A 164 -5.84 0.91 2.34
N SER A 165 -6.08 1.82 3.30
CA SER A 165 -6.49 1.42 4.66
C SER A 165 -7.87 0.75 4.65
N PHE A 166 -8.82 1.27 3.88
CA PHE A 166 -10.13 0.63 3.71
C PHE A 166 -10.01 -0.75 3.06
N MET A 167 -9.20 -0.86 2.01
CA MET A 167 -8.95 -2.14 1.34
C MET A 167 -8.32 -3.15 2.29
N MET A 168 -7.28 -2.75 3.03
CA MET A 168 -6.59 -3.59 3.99
C MET A 168 -7.52 -4.06 5.11
N ALA A 169 -8.30 -3.15 5.72
CA ALA A 169 -9.25 -3.50 6.77
C ALA A 169 -10.27 -4.53 6.26
N LEU A 170 -10.83 -4.32 5.06
CA LEU A 170 -11.77 -5.28 4.46
C LEU A 170 -11.10 -6.61 4.12
N ALA A 171 -9.86 -6.60 3.62
CA ALA A 171 -9.11 -7.82 3.34
C ALA A 171 -8.87 -8.64 4.61
N ILE A 172 -8.49 -8.00 5.70
CA ILE A 172 -8.30 -8.65 7.00
C ILE A 172 -9.60 -9.31 7.50
N GLU A 173 -10.73 -8.59 7.36
CA GLU A 173 -12.03 -9.13 7.77
C GLU A 173 -12.44 -10.39 6.98
N GLN A 174 -11.98 -10.50 5.76
CA GLN A 174 -12.22 -11.67 4.93
C GLN A 174 -11.33 -12.88 5.29
N LYS A 175 -10.39 -12.74 6.20
CA LYS A 175 -9.52 -13.81 6.70
C LYS A 175 -8.88 -14.67 5.60
N PRO A 176 -8.23 -14.07 4.59
CA PRO A 176 -7.56 -14.86 3.57
C PRO A 176 -6.34 -15.55 4.15
N LYS A 177 -5.86 -16.60 3.49
CA LYS A 177 -4.60 -17.25 3.83
C LYS A 177 -3.40 -16.32 3.65
N VAL A 178 -3.45 -15.48 2.63
CA VAL A 178 -2.38 -14.52 2.31
C VAL A 178 -2.96 -13.17 1.93
N ILE A 179 -2.39 -12.11 2.50
CA ILE A 179 -2.56 -10.74 1.99
C ILE A 179 -1.24 -10.28 1.41
N GLY A 180 -1.22 -9.97 0.11
CA GLY A 180 -0.09 -9.35 -0.59
C GLY A 180 -0.31 -7.84 -0.71
N LEU A 181 0.72 -7.04 -0.49
CA LEU A 181 0.67 -5.59 -0.66
C LEU A 181 1.67 -5.16 -1.72
N PHE A 182 1.20 -4.61 -2.83
CA PHE A 182 2.00 -4.26 -4.01
C PHE A 182 1.75 -2.82 -4.42
N GLY A 183 2.78 -2.14 -4.96
CA GLY A 183 2.63 -0.77 -5.41
C GLY A 183 2.33 0.24 -4.31
N VAL A 184 2.84 0.02 -3.09
CA VAL A 184 2.58 0.85 -1.92
C VAL A 184 3.89 1.22 -1.23
N ASP A 185 4.35 2.45 -1.40
CA ASP A 185 5.56 2.97 -0.75
C ASP A 185 5.23 3.98 0.35
N MET A 186 4.36 4.95 0.06
CA MET A 186 3.99 6.03 0.99
C MET A 186 5.20 6.74 1.60
N ALA A 187 6.23 7.01 0.77
CA ALA A 187 7.54 7.46 1.27
C ALA A 187 7.78 8.95 1.09
N ALA A 188 7.06 9.65 0.24
CA ALA A 188 7.52 10.95 -0.27
C ALA A 188 6.42 12.01 -0.42
N ASN A 189 5.56 12.22 0.57
CA ASN A 189 4.61 13.33 0.58
C ASN A 189 4.08 13.52 2.01
N SER A 190 3.80 14.76 2.43
CA SER A 190 3.24 15.06 3.76
C SER A 190 1.91 14.32 4.02
N GLU A 191 1.08 14.17 2.99
CA GLU A 191 -0.16 13.38 3.06
C GLU A 191 0.13 11.89 3.36
N TYR A 192 1.18 11.33 2.78
CA TYR A 192 1.55 9.93 2.98
C TYR A 192 2.00 9.62 4.41
N ASN A 193 2.51 10.59 5.17
CA ASN A 193 2.87 10.37 6.56
C ASN A 193 1.69 9.92 7.42
N GLN A 194 0.51 10.53 7.24
CA GLN A 194 -0.71 10.11 7.94
C GLN A 194 -1.25 8.79 7.41
N GLN A 195 -1.25 8.62 6.09
CA GLN A 195 -1.74 7.40 5.43
C GLN A 195 -0.87 6.20 5.78
N ARG A 196 0.45 6.39 5.83
CA ARG A 196 1.43 5.36 6.19
C ARG A 196 1.19 4.80 7.59
N LEU A 197 1.04 5.67 8.59
CA LEU A 197 0.82 5.24 9.98
C LEU A 197 -0.43 4.37 10.13
N ALA A 198 -1.53 4.80 9.54
CA ALA A 198 -2.79 4.04 9.57
C ALA A 198 -2.64 2.66 8.91
N LEU A 199 -1.98 2.61 7.75
CA LEU A 199 -1.74 1.34 7.07
C LEU A 199 -0.78 0.44 7.87
N GLN A 200 0.28 0.97 8.46
CA GLN A 200 1.21 0.22 9.31
C GLN A 200 0.54 -0.40 10.53
N VAL A 201 -0.47 0.25 11.13
CA VAL A 201 -1.28 -0.35 12.20
C VAL A 201 -1.98 -1.63 11.71
N LEU A 202 -2.60 -1.59 10.53
CA LEU A 202 -3.24 -2.76 9.93
C LEU A 202 -2.24 -3.85 9.56
N LEU A 203 -1.07 -3.47 9.03
CA LEU A 203 0.00 -4.42 8.73
C LEU A 203 0.51 -5.12 10.00
N GLN A 204 0.68 -4.39 11.10
CA GLN A 204 1.06 -4.96 12.40
C GLN A 204 0.00 -5.95 12.91
N TYR A 205 -1.27 -5.68 12.65
CA TYR A 205 -2.33 -6.63 12.98
C TYR A 205 -2.17 -7.93 12.19
N VAL A 206 -1.94 -7.86 10.87
CA VAL A 206 -1.71 -9.05 10.04
C VAL A 206 -0.47 -9.82 10.50
N LEU A 207 0.63 -9.12 10.82
CA LEU A 207 1.86 -9.74 11.31
C LEU A 207 1.70 -10.49 12.64
N LYS A 208 0.68 -10.18 13.42
CA LYS A 208 0.33 -10.86 14.67
C LYS A 208 -0.77 -11.91 14.50
N SER A 209 -1.34 -12.02 13.31
CA SER A 209 -2.35 -13.03 13.00
C SER A 209 -1.69 -14.41 12.81
N GLU A 210 -2.31 -15.43 13.35
CA GLU A 210 -1.91 -16.82 13.12
C GLU A 210 -2.48 -17.36 11.79
N ASP A 211 -3.57 -16.74 11.31
CA ASP A 211 -4.36 -17.28 10.20
C ASP A 211 -3.97 -16.70 8.84
N THR A 212 -3.31 -15.52 8.82
CA THR A 212 -3.05 -14.78 7.58
C THR A 212 -1.57 -14.41 7.44
N THR A 213 -0.96 -14.78 6.33
CA THR A 213 0.43 -14.40 5.98
C THR A 213 0.43 -13.06 5.24
N LEU A 214 1.35 -12.17 5.61
CA LEU A 214 1.61 -10.92 4.90
C LEU A 214 2.74 -11.09 3.89
N MET A 215 2.53 -10.66 2.64
CA MET A 215 3.56 -10.61 1.59
C MET A 215 3.72 -9.18 1.10
N VAL A 216 4.96 -8.66 1.17
CA VAL A 216 5.31 -7.32 0.69
C VAL A 216 6.60 -7.41 -0.12
N PRO A 217 6.68 -6.83 -1.34
CA PRO A 217 7.92 -6.78 -2.10
C PRO A 217 9.01 -5.98 -1.37
N PRO A 218 10.29 -6.40 -1.45
CA PRO A 218 11.39 -5.69 -0.78
C PRO A 218 11.63 -4.27 -1.31
N GLU A 219 11.11 -3.97 -2.49
CA GLU A 219 11.14 -2.63 -3.10
C GLU A 219 10.14 -1.65 -2.46
N SER A 220 9.16 -2.16 -1.71
CA SER A 220 8.19 -1.32 -1.00
C SER A 220 8.77 -0.78 0.29
N ASP A 221 8.61 0.52 0.50
CA ASP A 221 9.07 1.19 1.73
C ASP A 221 8.09 1.13 2.88
N ILE A 222 6.90 0.59 2.66
CA ILE A 222 5.82 0.63 3.66
C ILE A 222 6.21 -0.09 4.97
N MET A 223 7.04 -1.12 4.88
CA MET A 223 7.50 -1.89 6.03
C MET A 223 8.73 -1.29 6.72
N GLU A 224 9.34 -0.26 6.13
CA GLU A 224 10.48 0.39 6.77
C GLU A 224 10.02 1.07 8.06
N PRO A 225 10.58 0.71 9.23
CA PRO A 225 10.20 1.32 10.49
C PRO A 225 10.65 2.79 10.53
N ALA A 226 9.87 3.62 11.20
CA ALA A 226 10.36 4.95 11.57
C ALA A 226 11.59 4.80 12.49
N PRO A 227 12.57 5.72 12.41
CA PRO A 227 13.70 5.71 13.33
C PRO A 227 13.20 5.73 14.78
N PHE A 228 13.81 4.91 15.63
CA PHE A 228 13.49 4.94 17.05
C PHE A 228 13.94 6.27 17.67
N TYR A 229 13.04 6.88 18.42
CA TYR A 229 13.37 8.12 19.12
C TYR A 229 14.65 7.94 19.98
N GLY A 230 15.63 8.79 19.75
CA GLY A 230 16.93 8.72 20.41
C GLY A 230 17.89 7.64 19.88
N TYR A 231 17.48 6.82 18.91
CA TYR A 231 18.30 5.79 18.27
C TYR A 231 18.18 5.93 16.76
N CYS A 232 19.02 6.76 16.17
CA CYS A 232 18.99 7.03 14.74
C CYS A 232 20.09 6.24 14.03
N GLU A 233 19.75 5.13 13.43
CA GLU A 233 20.60 4.48 12.44
C GLU A 233 20.28 5.03 11.05
N SER A 234 21.23 4.95 10.12
CA SER A 234 21.00 5.31 8.73
C SER A 234 20.04 4.30 8.09
N SER A 235 18.74 4.54 8.28
CA SER A 235 17.68 3.70 7.75
C SER A 235 17.70 3.69 6.21
N ARG A 236 17.06 2.68 5.61
CA ARG A 236 16.83 2.64 4.15
C ARG A 236 16.08 3.89 3.69
N GLN A 237 15.13 4.37 4.49
CA GLN A 237 14.38 5.60 4.24
C GLN A 237 15.29 6.83 4.24
N TRP A 238 16.23 6.96 5.19
CA TRP A 238 17.21 8.03 5.20
C TRP A 238 18.04 8.06 3.91
N ARG A 239 18.52 6.89 3.46
CA ARG A 239 19.30 6.79 2.22
C ARG A 239 18.49 7.23 1.00
N LYS A 240 17.19 6.91 0.95
CA LYS A 240 16.29 7.35 -0.12
C LYS A 240 16.07 8.86 -0.07
N PHE A 241 15.80 9.43 1.09
CA PHE A 241 15.69 10.89 1.24
C PHE A 241 16.98 11.61 0.90
N TYR A 242 18.10 11.06 1.33
CA TYR A 242 19.41 11.63 1.00
C TYR A 242 19.70 11.58 -0.52
N ALA A 243 19.44 10.46 -1.16
CA ALA A 243 19.57 10.34 -2.61
C ALA A 243 18.63 11.31 -3.35
N ARG A 244 17.40 11.45 -2.88
CA ARG A 244 16.44 12.41 -3.43
C ARG A 244 16.89 13.87 -3.22
N LYS A 245 17.43 14.18 -2.06
CA LYS A 245 18.03 15.49 -1.79
C LYS A 245 19.13 15.82 -2.81
N LEU A 246 20.06 14.89 -3.04
CA LEU A 246 21.15 15.08 -4.02
C LEU A 246 20.61 15.27 -5.44
N GLU A 247 19.65 14.48 -5.84
CA GLU A 247 18.99 14.62 -7.15
C GLU A 247 18.34 16.01 -7.30
N LEU A 248 17.59 16.45 -6.29
CA LEU A 248 16.95 17.77 -6.29
C LEU A 248 17.98 18.91 -6.34
N GLN A 249 19.06 18.80 -5.59
CA GLN A 249 20.16 19.77 -5.62
C GLN A 249 20.77 19.86 -7.03
N GLN A 250 21.03 18.74 -7.68
CA GLN A 250 21.55 18.70 -9.05
C GLN A 250 20.56 19.34 -10.04
N ARG A 251 19.26 19.02 -9.92
CA ARG A 251 18.21 19.61 -10.77
C ARG A 251 18.06 21.11 -10.55
N VAL A 252 18.10 21.57 -9.30
CA VAL A 252 18.08 23.01 -8.98
C VAL A 252 19.28 23.71 -9.61
N SER A 253 20.49 23.15 -9.45
CA SER A 253 21.71 23.73 -10.04
C SER A 253 21.64 23.78 -11.58
N ALA A 254 21.15 22.72 -12.20
CA ALA A 254 20.98 22.68 -13.65
C ALA A 254 19.95 23.70 -14.14
N LEU A 255 18.82 23.86 -13.44
CA LEU A 255 17.77 24.84 -13.78
C LEU A 255 18.23 26.27 -13.55
N GLN A 256 19.02 26.52 -12.51
CA GLN A 256 19.61 27.85 -12.25
C GLN A 256 20.63 28.23 -13.31
N ALA A 257 21.36 27.26 -13.85
CA ALA A 257 22.32 27.51 -14.95
C ALA A 257 21.63 27.77 -16.30
N ASP A 258 20.43 27.26 -16.49
CA ASP A 258 19.70 27.30 -17.78
C ASP A 258 18.66 28.43 -17.85
N SER A 259 18.93 29.58 -17.24
CA SER A 259 18.20 30.86 -17.38
C SER A 259 16.70 30.96 -16.95
N SER A 260 16.26 32.16 -16.80
CA SER A 260 15.07 32.71 -16.13
C SER A 260 13.69 32.06 -16.39
N LYS A 261 13.52 31.27 -17.43
CA LYS A 261 12.24 30.61 -17.73
C LYS A 261 11.91 29.43 -16.81
N LYS A 262 12.92 28.86 -16.14
CA LYS A 262 12.79 27.73 -15.23
C LYS A 262 12.89 28.11 -13.74
N ALA A 263 12.96 29.40 -13.45
CA ALA A 263 13.10 29.88 -12.06
C ALA A 263 11.94 29.48 -11.16
N GLU A 264 10.74 29.32 -11.72
CA GLU A 264 9.56 28.92 -10.98
C GLU A 264 9.62 27.43 -10.60
N GLU A 265 10.05 26.57 -11.51
CA GLU A 265 10.26 25.15 -11.24
C GLU A 265 11.40 24.93 -10.21
N ALA A 266 12.47 25.72 -10.31
CA ALA A 266 13.56 25.70 -9.33
C ALA A 266 13.06 26.06 -7.92
N LYS A 267 12.16 27.06 -7.78
CA LYS A 267 11.55 27.39 -6.48
C LYS A 267 10.78 26.23 -5.87
N HIS A 268 10.00 25.50 -6.67
CA HIS A 268 9.31 24.31 -6.18
C HIS A 268 10.28 23.22 -5.74
N LEU A 269 11.38 23.03 -6.48
CA LEU A 269 12.41 22.05 -6.12
C LEU A 269 13.19 22.45 -4.88
N VAL A 270 13.42 23.75 -4.67
CA VAL A 270 14.02 24.27 -3.43
C VAL A 270 13.11 23.97 -2.24
N GLY A 271 11.80 24.23 -2.35
CA GLY A 271 10.86 23.88 -1.28
C GLY A 271 10.85 22.38 -0.94
N ALA A 272 10.92 21.52 -1.96
CA ALA A 272 11.03 20.08 -1.73
C ALA A 272 12.37 19.67 -1.10
N LEU A 273 13.45 20.41 -1.41
CA LEU A 273 14.74 20.21 -0.80
C LEU A 273 14.74 20.59 0.68
N ASP A 274 14.17 21.74 1.02
CA ASP A 274 14.05 22.20 2.41
C ASP A 274 13.25 21.18 3.26
N ASP A 275 12.17 20.62 2.71
CA ASP A 275 11.40 19.58 3.36
C ASP A 275 12.24 18.30 3.60
N MET A 276 13.02 17.87 2.61
CA MET A 276 13.93 16.73 2.76
C MET A 276 15.05 17.00 3.78
N GLU A 277 15.60 18.20 3.83
CA GLU A 277 16.60 18.60 4.83
C GLU A 277 16.01 18.59 6.25
N TYR A 278 14.79 19.09 6.38
CA TYR A 278 14.06 19.02 7.64
C TYR A 278 13.88 17.57 8.10
N HIS A 279 13.44 16.69 7.21
CA HIS A 279 13.30 15.28 7.52
C HIS A 279 14.62 14.60 7.90
N LEU A 280 15.70 14.89 7.18
CA LEU A 280 17.03 14.37 7.51
C LEU A 280 17.50 14.83 8.89
N ALA A 281 17.27 16.09 9.23
CA ALA A 281 17.71 16.66 10.50
C ALA A 281 16.89 16.15 11.71
N HIS A 282 15.59 15.91 11.53
CA HIS A 282 14.70 15.64 12.66
C HIS A 282 14.25 14.17 12.76
N TRP A 283 14.25 13.45 11.63
CA TRP A 283 13.69 12.10 11.55
C TRP A 283 14.71 11.04 11.09
N ALA A 284 15.89 11.47 10.65
CA ALA A 284 16.87 10.57 10.06
C ALA A 284 18.31 10.89 10.52
N THR A 285 18.47 11.47 11.71
CA THR A 285 19.79 11.81 12.26
C THR A 285 20.61 10.55 12.51
N ARG A 286 21.80 10.51 11.96
CA ARG A 286 22.75 9.43 12.19
C ARG A 286 23.35 9.58 13.59
N MET A 287 23.25 8.58 14.44
CA MET A 287 24.14 8.45 15.60
C MET A 287 25.37 7.65 15.19
N ASP A 288 26.50 8.30 15.19
CA ASP A 288 27.78 7.60 15.12
C ASP A 288 28.04 7.04 16.52
N PHE A 289 27.74 5.76 16.71
CA PHE A 289 28.28 5.03 17.81
C PHE A 289 29.76 4.75 17.51
N THR A 290 30.64 5.68 17.84
CA THR A 290 32.04 5.36 18.06
C THR A 290 32.12 4.72 19.42
N GLU A 291 32.61 3.46 19.48
CA GLU A 291 32.95 2.73 20.69
C GLU A 291 33.80 3.56 21.66
#